data_a7679d75a93dffba43d37faaea739378
#
_entry.id   a7679d75a93dffba43d37faaea739378
#
_cell.length_a   1.000
_cell.length_b   1.000
_cell.length_c   1.000
_cell.angle_alpha   90.00
_cell.angle_beta   90.00
_cell.angle_gamma   90.00
#
_symmetry.space_group_name_H-M   'P 1'
#
loop_
_entity.id
_entity.type
_entity.pdbx_description
1 polymer ?
#
loop_
_entity_poly.entity_id
_entity_poly.type
_entity_poly.pdbx_seq_one_letter_code
_entity_poly.pdbx_strand_id
1 'polypeptide(L)'
;TLSLDTIRLMLVLACLHDADIQAIDVSGAYLSGKLDPSDPPIFMRPPAGLDEMGVEPKLPNGEKAYCYVAKSAIYGLQKACKLYLKSYFKFLSGFGLKQSSIDPCLWYRVDDSKNWILIGVYSDDNLIVGKGNLVKEFKAYFDSKYQESPDSGEVNPGIHKFLGIMVEKRKTRHGIIEIELSSPKIMKKLRELCGDTPRHLVKNQLVEGIALNVPPSEDNPLISEKVFNCRSVFGFCLWAGMAWRFDCHYGCARIASSLS
;
A
#
# COMPACT_ATOMS: atom_id res chain seq x y z
N THR A 1 -2.57 9.60 3.00
CA THR A 1 -2.44 8.46 2.06
C THR A 1 -3.38 8.67 0.89
N LEU A 2 -2.98 8.20 -0.29
CA LEU A 2 -3.77 8.21 -1.53
C LEU A 2 -5.14 7.54 -1.33
N SER A 3 -6.20 8.13 -1.85
CA SER A 3 -7.53 7.53 -1.77
C SER A 3 -7.69 6.35 -2.75
N LEU A 4 -8.53 5.37 -2.39
CA LEU A 4 -8.83 4.24 -3.29
C LEU A 4 -9.51 4.70 -4.58
N ASP A 5 -10.32 5.75 -4.53
CA ASP A 5 -10.99 6.30 -5.71
C ASP A 5 -9.98 6.96 -6.66
N THR A 6 -8.96 7.61 -6.12
CA THR A 6 -7.85 8.15 -6.92
C THR A 6 -7.06 7.01 -7.60
N ILE A 7 -6.79 5.92 -6.90
CA ILE A 7 -6.13 4.74 -7.48
C ILE A 7 -6.94 4.19 -8.66
N ARG A 8 -8.25 4.01 -8.47
CA ARG A 8 -9.17 3.54 -9.51
C ARG A 8 -9.17 4.47 -10.72
N LEU A 9 -9.25 5.78 -10.48
CA LEU A 9 -9.19 6.79 -11.55
C LEU A 9 -7.88 6.69 -12.33
N MET A 10 -6.74 6.56 -11.66
CA MET A 10 -5.44 6.39 -12.31
C MET A 10 -5.40 5.15 -13.20
N LEU A 11 -5.94 4.01 -12.74
CA LEU A 11 -6.00 2.78 -13.52
C LEU A 11 -6.95 2.89 -14.72
N VAL A 12 -8.10 3.55 -14.56
CA VAL A 12 -9.02 3.84 -15.67
C VAL A 12 -8.34 4.70 -16.72
N LEU A 13 -7.61 5.75 -16.31
CA LEU A 13 -6.84 6.59 -17.24
C LEU A 13 -5.73 5.81 -17.94
N ALA A 14 -5.09 4.86 -17.27
CA ALA A 14 -4.12 3.97 -17.87
C ALA A 14 -4.74 3.10 -18.99
N CYS A 15 -5.95 2.57 -18.77
CA CYS A 15 -6.69 1.85 -19.80
C CYS A 15 -7.06 2.75 -20.99
N LEU A 16 -7.69 3.89 -20.70
CA LEU A 16 -8.21 4.80 -21.74
C LEU A 16 -7.13 5.35 -22.66
N HIS A 17 -5.94 5.58 -22.14
CA HIS A 17 -4.85 6.20 -22.86
C HIS A 17 -3.75 5.22 -23.27
N ASP A 18 -3.90 3.93 -23.01
CA ASP A 18 -2.84 2.92 -23.17
C ASP A 18 -1.51 3.39 -22.53
N ALA A 19 -1.64 3.94 -21.29
CA ALA A 19 -0.51 4.53 -20.58
C ALA A 19 0.29 3.46 -19.83
N ASP A 20 1.57 3.73 -19.59
CA ASP A 20 2.44 2.88 -18.79
C ASP A 20 2.03 2.92 -17.32
N ILE A 21 2.16 1.78 -16.66
CA ILE A 21 1.93 1.64 -15.21
C ILE A 21 3.24 1.18 -14.59
N GLN A 22 3.61 1.76 -13.46
CA GLN A 22 4.71 1.29 -12.62
C GLN A 22 4.29 1.41 -11.15
N ALA A 23 4.83 0.53 -10.33
CA ALA A 23 4.74 0.64 -8.88
C ALA A 23 6.16 0.70 -8.31
N ILE A 24 6.39 1.58 -7.36
CA ILE A 24 7.69 1.77 -6.71
C ILE A 24 7.44 1.84 -5.20
N ASP A 25 8.16 1.01 -4.44
CA ASP A 25 8.23 1.10 -2.97
C ASP A 25 9.57 1.70 -2.56
N VAL A 26 9.54 2.77 -1.77
CA VAL A 26 10.74 3.52 -1.36
C VAL A 26 11.44 2.79 -0.22
N SER A 27 12.61 2.22 -0.50
CA SER A 27 13.40 1.53 0.51
C SER A 27 13.79 2.49 1.65
N GLY A 28 13.52 2.07 2.89
CA GLY A 28 13.87 2.86 4.07
C GLY A 28 13.23 4.25 4.11
N ALA A 29 12.04 4.42 3.55
CA ALA A 29 11.35 5.69 3.36
C ALA A 29 11.42 6.61 4.59
N TYR A 30 11.04 6.12 5.75
CA TYR A 30 11.01 6.94 6.97
C TYR A 30 12.39 7.41 7.42
N LEU A 31 13.45 6.66 7.15
CA LEU A 31 14.81 7.03 7.47
C LEU A 31 15.29 8.26 6.69
N SER A 32 14.64 8.59 5.56
CA SER A 32 14.91 9.81 4.79
C SER A 32 14.28 11.07 5.40
N GLY A 33 13.37 10.91 6.38
CA GLY A 33 12.72 12.01 7.10
C GLY A 33 13.70 12.71 8.05
N LYS A 34 13.95 13.99 7.82
CA LYS A 34 14.83 14.80 8.70
C LYS A 34 14.08 15.22 9.95
N LEU A 35 14.68 15.00 11.11
CA LEU A 35 14.22 15.56 12.38
C LEU A 35 14.48 17.08 12.37
N ASP A 36 13.59 17.85 12.99
CA ASP A 36 13.78 19.28 13.16
C ASP A 36 14.82 19.50 14.27
N PRO A 37 15.89 20.26 14.03
CA PRO A 37 16.89 20.57 15.07
C PRO A 37 16.31 21.30 16.29
N SER A 38 15.15 21.96 16.13
CA SER A 38 14.45 22.64 17.23
C SER A 38 13.59 21.70 18.10
N ASP A 39 13.28 20.48 17.59
CA ASP A 39 12.57 19.46 18.37
C ASP A 39 13.51 18.86 19.45
N PRO A 40 12.97 18.44 20.60
CA PRO A 40 13.75 17.71 21.61
C PRO A 40 14.41 16.45 21.00
N PRO A 41 15.67 16.16 21.41
CA PRO A 41 16.38 14.99 20.89
C PRO A 41 15.63 13.69 21.27
N ILE A 42 15.60 12.76 20.33
CA ILE A 42 14.97 11.45 20.52
C ILE A 42 16.05 10.46 20.93
N PHE A 43 15.95 9.96 22.15
CA PHE A 43 16.86 8.97 22.69
C PHE A 43 16.31 7.56 22.47
N MET A 44 17.17 6.65 22.02
CA MET A 44 16.84 5.25 21.75
C MET A 44 17.71 4.35 22.61
N ARG A 45 17.11 3.34 23.20
CA ARG A 45 17.91 2.27 23.82
C ARG A 45 18.63 1.47 22.74
N PRO A 46 19.85 0.97 23.01
CA PRO A 46 20.49 0.01 22.12
C PRO A 46 19.57 -1.19 21.88
N PRO A 47 19.53 -1.72 20.63
CA PRO A 47 18.81 -2.96 20.37
C PRO A 47 19.31 -4.09 21.26
N ALA A 48 18.41 -4.98 21.69
CA ALA A 48 18.78 -6.19 22.42
C ALA A 48 19.69 -7.07 21.54
N GLY A 49 20.69 -7.71 22.16
CA GLY A 49 21.63 -8.59 21.47
C GLY A 49 22.83 -7.91 20.83
N LEU A 50 22.98 -6.59 20.93
CA LEU A 50 24.18 -5.89 20.41
C LEU A 50 25.45 -6.31 21.14
N ASP A 51 25.37 -6.55 22.45
CA ASP A 51 26.43 -7.07 23.31
C ASP A 51 26.81 -8.50 22.90
N GLU A 52 25.88 -9.34 22.56
CA GLU A 52 26.09 -10.69 22.02
C GLU A 52 26.83 -10.67 20.67
N MET A 53 26.62 -9.63 19.88
CA MET A 53 27.32 -9.38 18.61
C MET A 53 28.71 -8.75 18.80
N GLY A 54 29.14 -8.50 20.04
CA GLY A 54 30.42 -7.84 20.34
C GLY A 54 30.42 -6.34 20.01
N VAL A 55 29.24 -5.74 19.80
CA VAL A 55 29.09 -4.32 19.50
C VAL A 55 28.74 -3.57 20.77
N GLU A 56 29.72 -2.97 21.41
CA GLU A 56 29.48 -2.05 22.52
C GLU A 56 29.25 -0.63 21.99
N PRO A 57 28.09 0.00 22.30
CA PRO A 57 27.93 1.42 22.01
C PRO A 57 28.89 2.25 22.85
N LYS A 58 29.72 3.09 22.19
CA LYS A 58 30.70 3.94 22.84
C LYS A 58 30.44 5.41 22.52
N LEU A 59 30.70 6.26 23.49
CA LEU A 59 30.78 7.70 23.31
C LEU A 59 32.08 8.08 22.55
N PRO A 60 32.18 9.29 21.98
CA PRO A 60 33.38 9.74 21.30
C PRO A 60 34.65 9.70 22.19
N ASN A 61 34.47 9.77 23.49
CA ASN A 61 35.58 9.68 24.49
C ASN A 61 35.91 8.22 24.85
N GLY A 62 35.27 7.21 24.24
CA GLY A 62 35.52 5.80 24.48
C GLY A 62 34.71 5.17 25.62
N GLU A 63 33.98 5.96 26.40
CA GLU A 63 33.11 5.45 27.47
C GLU A 63 31.87 4.75 26.90
N LYS A 64 31.27 3.84 27.68
CA LYS A 64 30.05 3.11 27.29
C LYS A 64 28.88 4.07 27.14
N ALA A 65 28.21 3.99 25.97
CA ALA A 65 27.00 4.72 25.72
C ALA A 65 25.76 3.88 26.15
N TYR A 66 24.83 4.51 26.86
CA TYR A 66 23.59 3.86 27.33
C TYR A 66 22.38 4.14 26.42
N CYS A 67 22.52 5.06 25.48
CA CYS A 67 21.49 5.38 24.51
C CYS A 67 22.13 5.94 23.23
N TYR A 68 21.36 5.86 22.14
CA TYR A 68 21.64 6.55 20.89
C TYR A 68 20.73 7.77 20.74
N VAL A 69 21.18 8.77 20.01
CA VAL A 69 20.35 9.90 19.58
C VAL A 69 19.95 9.69 18.13
N ALA A 70 18.66 9.69 17.84
CA ALA A 70 18.18 9.59 16.47
C ALA A 70 18.63 10.81 15.66
N LYS A 71 19.26 10.58 14.51
CA LYS A 71 19.63 11.64 13.54
C LYS A 71 18.57 11.88 12.47
N SER A 72 17.70 10.89 12.26
CA SER A 72 16.59 10.91 11.31
C SER A 72 15.35 10.25 11.91
N ALA A 73 14.23 10.36 11.25
CA ALA A 73 13.03 9.64 11.64
C ALA A 73 13.27 8.12 11.54
N ILE A 74 12.64 7.37 12.43
CA ILE A 74 12.71 5.91 12.47
C ILE A 74 11.29 5.33 12.50
N TYR A 75 11.18 4.07 12.10
CA TYR A 75 9.92 3.33 12.20
C TYR A 75 9.42 3.30 13.65
N GLY A 76 8.12 3.53 13.84
CA GLY A 76 7.47 3.62 15.16
C GLY A 76 7.36 5.04 15.72
N LEU A 77 8.05 6.04 15.20
CA LEU A 77 7.81 7.42 15.58
C LEU A 77 6.53 7.96 14.97
N GLN A 78 5.65 8.56 15.77
CA GLN A 78 4.39 9.17 15.29
C GLN A 78 4.59 10.19 14.17
N LYS A 79 5.68 10.96 14.21
CA LYS A 79 6.00 11.99 13.22
C LYS A 79 6.71 11.43 11.97
N ALA A 80 7.16 10.16 11.95
CA ALA A 80 8.03 9.63 10.91
C ALA A 80 7.43 9.74 9.50
N CYS A 81 6.19 9.29 9.32
CA CYS A 81 5.47 9.38 8.05
C CYS A 81 5.34 10.84 7.57
N LYS A 82 4.97 11.76 8.47
CA LYS A 82 4.84 13.19 8.13
C LYS A 82 6.17 13.80 7.69
N LEU A 83 7.25 13.48 8.36
CA LEU A 83 8.60 13.98 8.04
C LEU A 83 9.09 13.42 6.69
N TYR A 84 8.87 12.13 6.46
CA TYR A 84 9.14 11.50 5.17
C TYR A 84 8.35 12.17 4.05
N LEU A 85 7.04 12.24 4.16
CA LEU A 85 6.17 12.83 3.13
C LEU A 85 6.54 14.29 2.83
N LYS A 86 6.88 15.09 3.84
CA LYS A 86 7.38 16.46 3.64
C LYS A 86 8.62 16.50 2.76
N SER A 87 9.57 15.59 2.99
CA SER A 87 10.80 15.48 2.17
C SER A 87 10.51 14.96 0.78
N TYR A 88 9.64 13.94 0.68
CA TYR A 88 9.28 13.31 -0.57
C TYR A 88 8.45 14.23 -1.47
N PHE A 89 7.50 14.95 -0.94
CA PHE A 89 6.71 15.94 -1.69
C PHE A 89 7.58 17.09 -2.24
N LYS A 90 8.59 17.51 -1.47
CA LYS A 90 9.59 18.46 -1.98
C LYS A 90 10.39 17.87 -3.15
N PHE A 91 10.72 16.59 -3.08
CA PHE A 91 11.38 15.89 -4.18
C PHE A 91 10.48 15.81 -5.42
N LEU A 92 9.21 15.44 -5.27
CA LEU A 92 8.24 15.41 -6.39
C LEU A 92 8.08 16.78 -7.04
N SER A 93 7.96 17.84 -6.23
CA SER A 93 7.92 19.22 -6.71
C SER A 93 9.20 19.60 -7.48
N GLY A 94 10.37 19.09 -7.06
CA GLY A 94 11.65 19.31 -7.73
C GLY A 94 11.72 18.72 -9.15
N PHE A 95 10.98 17.67 -9.43
CA PHE A 95 10.79 17.12 -10.80
C PHE A 95 9.81 17.96 -11.64
N GLY A 96 9.19 18.99 -11.07
CA GLY A 96 8.17 19.81 -11.73
C GLY A 96 6.76 19.24 -11.67
N LEU A 97 6.50 18.26 -10.78
CA LEU A 97 5.16 17.78 -10.50
C LEU A 97 4.38 18.82 -9.69
N LYS A 98 3.08 18.90 -9.94
CA LYS A 98 2.12 19.70 -9.19
C LYS A 98 1.26 18.79 -8.32
N GLN A 99 1.02 19.20 -7.08
CA GLN A 99 0.13 18.50 -6.16
C GLN A 99 -1.32 18.74 -6.54
N SER A 100 -2.15 17.71 -6.52
CA SER A 100 -3.59 17.84 -6.72
C SER A 100 -4.25 18.57 -5.55
N SER A 101 -5.23 19.41 -5.86
CA SER A 101 -6.06 20.09 -4.85
C SER A 101 -7.15 19.18 -4.25
N ILE A 102 -7.48 18.06 -4.93
CA ILE A 102 -8.54 17.12 -4.50
C ILE A 102 -7.95 16.02 -3.62
N ASP A 103 -6.84 15.43 -4.04
CA ASP A 103 -6.13 14.40 -3.27
C ASP A 103 -4.67 14.85 -3.10
N PRO A 104 -4.26 15.26 -1.88
CA PRO A 104 -2.90 15.74 -1.63
C PRO A 104 -1.79 14.72 -1.87
N CYS A 105 -2.16 13.43 -2.00
CA CYS A 105 -1.22 12.36 -2.31
C CYS A 105 -1.15 12.04 -3.81
N LEU A 106 -1.93 12.74 -4.64
CA LEU A 106 -1.83 12.69 -6.10
C LEU A 106 -0.99 13.84 -6.61
N TRP A 107 0.03 13.52 -7.40
CA TRP A 107 0.92 14.46 -8.09
C TRP A 107 0.86 14.25 -9.59
N TYR A 108 0.96 15.33 -10.37
CA TYR A 108 0.84 15.25 -11.82
C TYR A 108 1.74 16.27 -12.52
N ARG A 109 2.14 15.93 -13.75
CA ARG A 109 2.81 16.83 -14.67
C ARG A 109 2.35 16.55 -16.10
N VAL A 110 2.18 17.60 -16.87
CA VAL A 110 1.98 17.54 -18.34
C VAL A 110 3.05 18.42 -18.95
N ASP A 111 3.74 17.91 -19.97
CA ASP A 111 4.76 18.66 -20.73
C ASP A 111 4.16 19.32 -21.98
N ASP A 112 4.96 20.15 -22.68
CA ASP A 112 4.55 20.87 -23.88
C ASP A 112 4.22 19.92 -25.05
N SER A 113 4.78 18.72 -25.06
CA SER A 113 4.51 17.64 -26.03
C SER A 113 3.27 16.83 -25.70
N LYS A 114 2.50 17.23 -24.68
CA LYS A 114 1.31 16.54 -24.16
C LYS A 114 1.60 15.14 -23.58
N ASN A 115 2.86 14.83 -23.26
CA ASN A 115 3.13 13.71 -22.38
C ASN A 115 2.67 14.06 -20.96
N TRP A 116 2.24 13.07 -20.23
CA TRP A 116 1.75 13.28 -18.89
C TRP A 116 2.16 12.15 -17.94
N ILE A 117 2.23 12.48 -16.67
CA ILE A 117 2.51 11.54 -15.60
C ILE A 117 1.66 11.87 -14.37
N LEU A 118 1.12 10.83 -13.76
CA LEU A 118 0.43 10.85 -12.47
C LEU A 118 1.22 9.99 -11.49
N ILE A 119 1.42 10.49 -10.29
CA ILE A 119 2.07 9.76 -9.20
C ILE A 119 1.17 9.79 -7.99
N GLY A 120 0.66 8.63 -7.62
CA GLY A 120 -0.12 8.43 -6.41
C GLY A 120 0.76 7.91 -5.29
N VAL A 121 0.84 8.64 -4.16
CA VAL A 121 1.69 8.34 -3.02
C VAL A 121 0.88 7.71 -1.89
N TYR A 122 1.15 6.46 -1.57
CA TYR A 122 0.56 5.78 -0.41
C TYR A 122 1.67 5.39 0.58
N SER A 123 2.07 6.33 1.44
CA SER A 123 3.24 6.19 2.31
C SER A 123 4.52 5.98 1.48
N ASP A 124 5.14 4.83 1.57
CA ASP A 124 6.32 4.38 0.85
C ASP A 124 5.99 3.77 -0.53
N ASP A 125 4.78 3.22 -0.70
CA ASP A 125 4.29 2.71 -1.98
C ASP A 125 3.85 3.85 -2.92
N ASN A 126 4.29 3.80 -4.18
CA ASN A 126 3.90 4.76 -5.21
C ASN A 126 3.34 4.05 -6.43
N LEU A 127 2.17 4.51 -6.91
CA LEU A 127 1.62 4.12 -8.19
C LEU A 127 1.89 5.21 -9.21
N ILE A 128 2.54 4.85 -10.31
CA ILE A 128 2.90 5.75 -11.40
C ILE A 128 2.13 5.34 -12.64
N VAL A 129 1.44 6.30 -13.24
CA VAL A 129 0.73 6.12 -14.51
C VAL A 129 1.13 7.27 -15.43
N GLY A 130 1.55 6.97 -16.65
CA GLY A 130 1.96 8.05 -17.53
C GLY A 130 2.11 7.63 -18.99
N LYS A 131 2.27 8.63 -19.84
CA LYS A 131 2.45 8.46 -21.27
C LYS A 131 3.66 9.26 -21.78
N GLY A 132 4.38 8.65 -22.70
CA GLY A 132 5.59 9.24 -23.27
C GLY A 132 6.83 9.03 -22.37
N ASN A 133 7.82 9.93 -22.51
CA ASN A 133 9.10 9.76 -21.83
C ASN A 133 9.10 10.12 -20.33
N LEU A 134 8.06 10.83 -19.84
CA LEU A 134 8.03 11.35 -18.47
C LEU A 134 8.15 10.26 -17.41
N VAL A 135 7.64 9.05 -17.67
CA VAL A 135 7.76 7.92 -16.73
C VAL A 135 9.22 7.47 -16.60
N LYS A 136 9.94 7.36 -17.72
CA LYS A 136 11.37 7.00 -17.73
C LYS A 136 12.24 8.10 -17.10
N GLU A 137 11.94 9.35 -17.42
CA GLU A 137 12.63 10.52 -16.84
C GLU A 137 12.42 10.58 -15.33
N PHE A 138 11.20 10.33 -14.87
CA PHE A 138 10.92 10.28 -13.44
C PHE A 138 11.65 9.13 -12.76
N LYS A 139 11.69 7.94 -13.37
CA LYS A 139 12.43 6.81 -12.81
C LYS A 139 13.92 7.13 -12.63
N ALA A 140 14.55 7.71 -13.64
CA ALA A 140 15.95 8.14 -13.56
C ALA A 140 16.15 9.23 -12.48
N TYR A 141 15.21 10.16 -12.35
CA TYR A 141 15.24 11.19 -11.30
C TYR A 141 15.05 10.58 -9.91
N PHE A 142 14.15 9.59 -9.77
CA PHE A 142 13.93 8.85 -8.53
C PHE A 142 15.21 8.13 -8.10
N ASP A 143 15.84 7.38 -8.99
CA ASP A 143 17.05 6.60 -8.74
C ASP A 143 18.26 7.49 -8.36
N SER A 144 18.23 8.78 -8.71
CA SER A 144 19.27 9.74 -8.29
C SER A 144 19.28 10.02 -6.79
N LYS A 145 18.19 9.73 -6.07
CA LYS A 145 18.05 10.07 -4.65
C LYS A 145 17.50 8.96 -3.77
N TYR A 146 16.65 8.12 -4.29
CA TYR A 146 15.99 7.05 -3.57
C TYR A 146 16.39 5.70 -4.15
N GLN A 147 16.26 4.67 -3.32
CA GLN A 147 16.41 3.29 -3.76
C GLN A 147 15.04 2.61 -3.72
N GLU A 148 14.79 1.80 -4.70
CA GLU A 148 13.62 0.95 -4.75
C GLU A 148 13.79 -0.26 -3.83
N SER A 149 12.71 -0.67 -3.17
CA SER A 149 12.70 -1.87 -2.34
C SER A 149 12.87 -3.11 -3.22
N PRO A 150 13.67 -4.11 -2.83
CA PRO A 150 13.87 -5.31 -3.64
C PRO A 150 12.59 -6.10 -3.94
N ASP A 151 11.59 -5.97 -3.06
CA ASP A 151 10.29 -6.67 -3.15
C ASP A 151 9.21 -5.87 -3.87
N SER A 152 9.57 -4.74 -4.46
CA SER A 152 8.64 -3.84 -5.14
C SER A 152 8.82 -3.84 -6.66
N GLY A 153 7.95 -3.11 -7.32
CA GLY A 153 8.05 -2.85 -8.74
C GLY A 153 7.47 -3.93 -9.63
N GLU A 154 8.08 -4.13 -10.78
CA GLU A 154 7.63 -5.10 -11.76
C GLU A 154 8.02 -6.52 -11.34
N VAL A 155 7.03 -7.34 -11.01
CA VAL A 155 7.22 -8.74 -10.58
C VAL A 155 7.48 -9.65 -11.79
N ASN A 156 6.77 -9.38 -12.88
CA ASN A 156 6.93 -9.98 -14.21
C ASN A 156 6.61 -8.92 -15.25
N PRO A 157 7.03 -9.06 -16.52
CA PRO A 157 6.70 -8.09 -17.56
C PRO A 157 5.22 -7.72 -17.59
N GLY A 158 4.91 -6.43 -17.33
CA GLY A 158 3.54 -5.90 -17.29
C GLY A 158 2.75 -6.18 -16.00
N ILE A 159 3.36 -6.80 -14.98
CA ILE A 159 2.72 -7.07 -13.68
C ILE A 159 3.44 -6.30 -12.58
N HIS A 160 2.74 -5.37 -11.96
CA HIS A 160 3.26 -4.53 -10.88
C HIS A 160 2.55 -4.85 -9.55
N LYS A 161 3.31 -4.80 -8.46
CA LYS A 161 2.76 -4.97 -7.11
C LYS A 161 2.58 -3.60 -6.46
N PHE A 162 1.36 -3.28 -6.06
CA PHE A 162 1.02 -2.04 -5.35
C PHE A 162 0.04 -2.34 -4.21
N LEU A 163 0.35 -1.93 -2.99
CA LEU A 163 -0.45 -2.20 -1.77
C LEU A 163 -0.82 -3.68 -1.57
N GLY A 164 0.05 -4.60 -1.99
CA GLY A 164 -0.24 -6.03 -1.93
C GLY A 164 -1.19 -6.55 -3.00
N ILE A 165 -1.56 -5.71 -3.95
CA ILE A 165 -2.38 -6.03 -5.12
C ILE A 165 -1.45 -6.17 -6.33
N MET A 166 -1.67 -7.19 -7.14
CA MET A 166 -1.03 -7.34 -8.44
C MET A 166 -1.87 -6.58 -9.46
N VAL A 167 -1.23 -5.66 -10.16
CA VAL A 167 -1.81 -4.85 -11.24
C VAL A 167 -1.20 -5.35 -12.53
N GLU A 168 -1.96 -6.07 -13.33
CA GLU A 168 -1.55 -6.60 -14.62
C GLU A 168 -2.22 -5.85 -15.76
N LYS A 169 -1.41 -5.17 -16.60
CA LYS A 169 -1.88 -4.53 -17.83
C LYS A 169 -1.62 -5.46 -19.00
N ARG A 170 -2.65 -5.72 -19.78
CA ARG A 170 -2.54 -6.52 -21.00
C ARG A 170 -3.34 -5.90 -22.15
N LYS A 171 -2.92 -6.20 -23.38
CA LYS A 171 -3.62 -5.85 -24.59
C LYS A 171 -4.23 -7.10 -25.19
N THR A 172 -5.53 -7.12 -25.37
CA THR A 172 -6.23 -8.24 -25.99
C THR A 172 -5.91 -8.33 -27.49
N ARG A 173 -6.24 -9.48 -28.10
CA ARG A 173 -6.14 -9.68 -29.56
C ARG A 173 -6.99 -8.69 -30.38
N HIS A 174 -7.98 -8.07 -29.76
CA HIS A 174 -8.83 -7.05 -30.38
C HIS A 174 -8.32 -5.61 -30.15
N GLY A 175 -7.14 -5.45 -29.54
CA GLY A 175 -6.53 -4.15 -29.25
C GLY A 175 -7.08 -3.44 -28.02
N ILE A 176 -7.96 -4.08 -27.25
CA ILE A 176 -8.52 -3.54 -26.01
C ILE A 176 -7.49 -3.64 -24.92
N ILE A 177 -7.29 -2.55 -24.18
CA ILE A 177 -6.44 -2.54 -22.99
C ILE A 177 -7.28 -2.98 -21.79
N GLU A 178 -6.78 -3.97 -21.09
CA GLU A 178 -7.37 -4.49 -19.85
C GLU A 178 -6.38 -4.34 -18.72
N ILE A 179 -6.87 -4.00 -17.52
CA ILE A 179 -6.11 -4.06 -16.27
C ILE A 179 -6.81 -5.05 -15.35
N GLU A 180 -6.10 -6.13 -15.01
CA GLU A 180 -6.55 -7.10 -14.05
C GLU A 180 -5.94 -6.80 -12.68
N LEU A 181 -6.80 -6.80 -11.64
CA LEU A 181 -6.39 -6.63 -10.25
C LEU A 181 -6.59 -7.95 -9.52
N SER A 182 -5.56 -8.40 -8.82
CA SER A 182 -5.61 -9.64 -8.05
C SER A 182 -4.73 -9.57 -6.80
N SER A 183 -4.96 -10.44 -5.84
CA SER A 183 -4.07 -10.62 -4.69
C SER A 183 -3.95 -12.09 -4.32
N PRO A 184 -3.00 -12.82 -4.94
CA PRO A 184 -2.78 -14.23 -4.65
C PRO A 184 -2.50 -14.51 -3.18
N LYS A 185 -1.78 -13.60 -2.49
CA LYS A 185 -1.47 -13.72 -1.06
C LYS A 185 -2.73 -13.72 -0.19
N ILE A 186 -3.66 -12.81 -0.46
CA ILE A 186 -4.93 -12.73 0.29
C ILE A 186 -5.83 -13.91 -0.05
N MET A 187 -5.91 -14.30 -1.32
CA MET A 187 -6.67 -15.48 -1.73
C MET A 187 -6.15 -16.77 -1.09
N LYS A 188 -4.81 -16.92 -1.00
CA LYS A 188 -4.20 -18.04 -0.27
C LYS A 188 -4.60 -18.00 1.21
N LYS A 189 -4.51 -16.84 1.85
CA LYS A 189 -4.87 -16.69 3.26
C LYS A 189 -6.34 -16.97 3.55
N LEU A 190 -7.24 -16.54 2.68
CA LEU A 190 -8.66 -16.86 2.78
C LEU A 190 -8.92 -18.36 2.65
N ARG A 191 -8.25 -19.06 1.72
CA ARG A 191 -8.34 -20.52 1.60
C ARG A 191 -7.84 -21.25 2.85
N GLU A 192 -6.74 -20.80 3.42
CA GLU A 192 -6.23 -21.36 4.70
C GLU A 192 -7.21 -21.19 5.85
N LEU A 193 -7.93 -20.05 5.91
CA LEU A 193 -8.90 -19.75 6.98
C LEU A 193 -10.27 -20.42 6.78
N CYS A 194 -10.72 -20.54 5.54
CA CYS A 194 -12.05 -21.07 5.20
C CYS A 194 -12.06 -22.55 4.80
N GLY A 195 -10.88 -23.17 4.63
CA GLY A 195 -10.76 -24.52 4.05
C GLY A 195 -10.93 -24.52 2.53
N ASP A 196 -11.16 -25.72 1.98
CA ASP A 196 -11.27 -25.90 0.54
C ASP A 196 -12.44 -25.15 -0.09
N THR A 197 -12.32 -24.92 -1.39
CA THR A 197 -13.29 -24.18 -2.21
C THR A 197 -14.73 -24.67 -1.98
N PRO A 198 -15.69 -23.78 -1.76
CA PRO A 198 -17.08 -24.20 -1.60
C PRO A 198 -17.55 -25.03 -2.80
N ARG A 199 -18.24 -26.13 -2.53
CA ARG A 199 -18.72 -27.07 -3.54
C ARG A 199 -19.78 -26.47 -4.47
N HIS A 200 -20.36 -25.32 -4.07
CA HIS A 200 -21.40 -24.63 -4.83
C HIS A 200 -21.01 -23.18 -5.06
N LEU A 201 -20.96 -22.77 -6.32
CA LEU A 201 -20.83 -21.36 -6.70
C LEU A 201 -22.20 -20.71 -6.53
N VAL A 202 -22.28 -19.70 -5.65
CA VAL A 202 -23.49 -18.88 -5.51
C VAL A 202 -23.37 -17.66 -6.44
N LYS A 203 -24.43 -17.41 -7.22
CA LYS A 203 -24.49 -16.24 -8.10
C LYS A 203 -24.66 -14.93 -7.32
N ASN A 204 -25.37 -14.99 -6.20
CA ASN A 204 -25.66 -13.84 -5.36
C ASN A 204 -24.87 -13.91 -4.07
N GLN A 205 -24.28 -12.79 -3.65
CA GLN A 205 -23.45 -12.68 -2.45
C GLN A 205 -24.25 -12.72 -1.15
N LEU A 206 -25.51 -12.29 -1.21
CA LEU A 206 -26.46 -12.34 -0.10
C LEU A 206 -27.72 -13.06 -0.57
N VAL A 207 -28.17 -14.01 0.23
CA VAL A 207 -29.46 -14.67 0.02
C VAL A 207 -30.55 -13.77 0.61
N GLU A 208 -31.62 -13.55 -0.14
CA GLU A 208 -32.78 -12.78 0.33
C GLU A 208 -33.37 -13.39 1.62
N GLY A 209 -33.69 -12.53 2.57
CA GLY A 209 -34.28 -12.96 3.85
C GLY A 209 -33.31 -13.42 4.95
N ILE A 210 -31.98 -13.38 4.72
CA ILE A 210 -31.02 -13.65 5.81
C ILE A 210 -31.03 -12.51 6.82
N ALA A 211 -31.43 -12.81 8.05
CA ALA A 211 -31.26 -11.92 9.19
C ALA A 211 -29.79 -11.96 9.68
N LEU A 212 -29.08 -10.83 9.56
CA LEU A 212 -27.67 -10.73 9.96
C LEU A 212 -27.47 -10.45 11.46
N ASN A 213 -28.52 -10.03 12.17
CA ASN A 213 -28.49 -9.68 13.59
C ASN A 213 -29.44 -10.57 14.40
N VAL A 214 -29.23 -11.88 14.33
CA VAL A 214 -29.95 -12.84 15.19
C VAL A 214 -29.16 -13.01 16.48
N PRO A 215 -29.74 -12.74 17.66
CA PRO A 215 -29.04 -12.96 18.92
C PRO A 215 -28.71 -14.45 19.11
N PRO A 216 -27.63 -14.76 19.83
CA PRO A 216 -27.29 -16.15 20.15
C PRO A 216 -28.43 -16.82 20.92
N SER A 217 -28.70 -18.11 20.60
CA SER A 217 -29.66 -18.95 21.27
C SER A 217 -29.09 -20.38 21.40
N GLU A 218 -29.80 -21.29 22.04
CA GLU A 218 -29.43 -22.71 22.08
C GLU A 218 -29.35 -23.32 20.66
N ASP A 219 -30.26 -22.91 19.77
CA ASP A 219 -30.29 -23.35 18.37
C ASP A 219 -29.29 -22.60 17.47
N ASN A 220 -28.79 -21.45 17.92
CA ASN A 220 -27.85 -20.61 17.19
C ASN A 220 -26.73 -20.10 18.13
N PRO A 221 -25.86 -20.98 18.62
CA PRO A 221 -24.81 -20.61 19.56
C PRO A 221 -23.70 -19.78 18.88
N LEU A 222 -23.02 -18.96 19.67
CA LEU A 222 -21.81 -18.26 19.21
C LEU A 222 -20.72 -19.26 18.86
N ILE A 223 -20.18 -19.14 17.65
CA ILE A 223 -19.03 -19.92 17.22
C ILE A 223 -17.76 -19.35 17.87
N SER A 224 -16.99 -20.19 18.55
CA SER A 224 -15.73 -19.80 19.14
C SER A 224 -14.74 -19.33 18.07
N GLU A 225 -14.02 -18.23 18.31
CA GLU A 225 -12.95 -17.74 17.44
C GLU A 225 -11.84 -18.77 17.19
N LYS A 226 -11.67 -19.76 18.09
CA LYS A 226 -10.74 -20.87 17.91
C LYS A 226 -11.21 -21.84 16.83
N VAL A 227 -12.51 -21.94 16.60
CA VAL A 227 -13.11 -22.79 15.56
C VAL A 227 -13.16 -22.07 14.23
N PHE A 228 -13.58 -20.81 14.23
CA PHE A 228 -13.66 -19.99 13.02
C PHE A 228 -13.44 -18.51 13.34
N ASN A 229 -12.35 -17.94 12.82
CA ASN A 229 -12.02 -16.54 13.03
C ASN A 229 -12.78 -15.65 12.03
N CYS A 230 -14.05 -15.41 12.29
CA CYS A 230 -14.91 -14.55 11.47
C CYS A 230 -14.31 -13.18 11.21
N ARG A 231 -13.75 -12.51 12.23
CA ARG A 231 -13.21 -11.15 12.08
C ARG A 231 -12.06 -11.10 11.09
N SER A 232 -11.15 -12.08 11.14
CA SER A 232 -10.04 -12.16 10.18
C SER A 232 -10.53 -12.44 8.75
N VAL A 233 -11.46 -13.39 8.58
CA VAL A 233 -12.03 -13.71 7.26
C VAL A 233 -12.72 -12.49 6.66
N PHE A 234 -13.61 -11.85 7.41
CA PHE A 234 -14.33 -10.68 6.91
C PHE A 234 -13.43 -9.45 6.72
N GLY A 235 -12.40 -9.28 7.54
CA GLY A 235 -11.38 -8.26 7.29
C GLY A 235 -10.70 -8.42 5.93
N PHE A 236 -10.31 -9.64 5.57
CA PHE A 236 -9.75 -9.93 4.23
C PHE A 236 -10.78 -9.77 3.12
N CYS A 237 -12.02 -10.22 3.33
CA CYS A 237 -13.09 -10.05 2.35
C CYS A 237 -13.45 -8.58 2.13
N LEU A 238 -13.51 -7.78 3.19
CA LEU A 238 -13.77 -6.35 3.12
C LEU A 238 -12.65 -5.63 2.36
N TRP A 239 -11.40 -5.93 2.68
CA TRP A 239 -10.26 -5.40 1.92
C TRP A 239 -10.32 -5.79 0.45
N ALA A 240 -10.59 -7.05 0.13
CA ALA A 240 -10.76 -7.51 -1.24
C ALA A 240 -11.86 -6.75 -1.97
N GLY A 241 -13.03 -6.60 -1.34
CA GLY A 241 -14.17 -5.84 -1.88
C GLY A 241 -13.84 -4.36 -2.12
N MET A 242 -13.05 -3.75 -1.26
CA MET A 242 -12.62 -2.35 -1.41
C MET A 242 -11.55 -2.20 -2.50
N ALA A 243 -10.60 -3.11 -2.58
CA ALA A 243 -9.38 -2.93 -3.35
C ALA A 243 -9.47 -3.44 -4.80
N TRP A 244 -10.14 -4.61 -5.06
CA TRP A 244 -10.21 -5.20 -6.41
C TRP A 244 -11.48 -6.01 -6.71
N ARG A 245 -12.28 -6.41 -5.70
CA ARG A 245 -13.55 -7.15 -5.88
C ARG A 245 -14.75 -6.30 -5.50
N PHE A 246 -14.92 -5.19 -6.21
CA PHE A 246 -15.99 -4.21 -5.95
C PHE A 246 -17.40 -4.81 -5.99
N ASP A 247 -17.57 -5.85 -6.79
CA ASP A 247 -18.77 -6.67 -6.85
C ASP A 247 -19.15 -7.31 -5.50
N CYS A 248 -18.16 -7.61 -4.64
CA CYS A 248 -18.36 -8.22 -3.33
C CYS A 248 -18.46 -7.19 -2.18
N HIS A 249 -18.16 -5.92 -2.42
CA HIS A 249 -18.00 -4.93 -1.36
C HIS A 249 -19.24 -4.75 -0.50
N TYR A 250 -20.41 -4.62 -1.12
CA TYR A 250 -21.67 -4.44 -0.38
C TYR A 250 -21.95 -5.61 0.56
N GLY A 251 -21.87 -6.86 0.08
CA GLY A 251 -22.06 -8.06 0.87
C GLY A 251 -21.10 -8.15 2.05
N CYS A 252 -19.81 -7.93 1.79
CA CYS A 252 -18.77 -7.94 2.81
C CYS A 252 -18.99 -6.84 3.88
N ALA A 253 -19.35 -5.63 3.48
CA ALA A 253 -19.63 -4.53 4.39
C ALA A 253 -20.85 -4.82 5.28
N ARG A 254 -21.92 -5.37 4.73
CA ARG A 254 -23.13 -5.76 5.48
C ARG A 254 -22.83 -6.82 6.52
N ILE A 255 -22.06 -7.84 6.18
CA ILE A 255 -21.68 -8.89 7.15
C ILE A 255 -20.73 -8.32 8.20
N ALA A 256 -19.75 -7.52 7.81
CA ALA A 256 -18.79 -6.92 8.73
C ALA A 256 -19.49 -6.02 9.78
N SER A 257 -20.53 -5.27 9.40
CA SER A 257 -21.31 -4.43 10.32
C SER A 257 -22.10 -5.23 11.36
N SER A 258 -22.27 -6.54 11.18
CA SER A 258 -22.96 -7.43 12.10
C SER A 258 -22.02 -8.13 13.09
N LEU A 259 -20.71 -7.92 12.97
CA LEU A 259 -19.68 -8.51 13.83
C LEU A 259 -19.21 -7.56 14.94
N SER A 260 -19.76 -6.35 15.01
CA SER A 260 -19.41 -5.29 15.99
C SER A 260 -20.10 -5.48 17.33
#